data_5a3f2f3d756f584044bdbad6985c7d05
#
_entry.id   5a3f2f3d756f584044bdbad6985c7d05
#
_cell.length_a   1.000
_cell.length_b   1.000
_cell.length_c   1.000
_cell.angle_alpha   90.00
_cell.angle_beta   90.00
_cell.angle_gamma   90.00
#
_symmetry.space_group_name_H-M   'P 1'
#
loop_
_entity.id
_entity.type
_entity.pdbx_description
1 polymer ?
#
loop_
_entity_poly.entity_id
_entity_poly.type
_entity_poly.pdbx_seq_one_letter_code
_entity_poly.pdbx_strand_id
1 'polypeptide(L)'
;MKIITLNIWGGEAGRGKLLSFFDAYKDVDIFCLQEVWSAPYPELEGVSTANKVTDQSLIMTEGMQDISKVLTDHTPYFRPHYGEHFGIIMFIKNNLDVLEEGDIFVHHEKGYLPEGDQGHHARNLQYVKVWVDGKECMVLNFHGLWNGQGKGDSDARLQQSEKIVSFVKSQDTESFILCGDFNLSPDTQSLKMIEEISAKNLISEYGITSTRTSLYTKENKFADYVFTGKDILVKDFKVLPDEVSDHAALYIEID
;
A
#
# COMPACT_ATOMS: atom_id res chain seq x y z
N MET A 1 2.38 12.60 -13.69
CA MET A 1 1.67 12.24 -12.43
C MET A 1 2.69 11.74 -11.40
N LYS A 2 2.53 12.14 -10.13
CA LYS A 2 3.41 11.79 -8.99
C LYS A 2 2.67 10.91 -7.99
N ILE A 3 3.28 9.81 -7.56
CA ILE A 3 2.68 8.85 -6.63
C ILE A 3 3.67 8.56 -5.51
N ILE A 4 3.17 8.43 -4.28
CA ILE A 4 3.91 7.87 -3.15
C ILE A 4 3.18 6.66 -2.62
N THR A 5 3.88 5.53 -2.44
CA THR A 5 3.39 4.40 -1.66
C THR A 5 4.15 4.27 -0.36
N LEU A 6 3.42 3.99 0.74
CA LEU A 6 3.99 3.87 2.08
C LEU A 6 3.09 3.03 2.99
N ASN A 7 3.61 1.96 3.56
CA ASN A 7 3.03 1.39 4.76
C ASN A 7 3.37 2.31 5.93
N ILE A 8 2.36 2.93 6.56
CA ILE A 8 2.56 3.94 7.61
C ILE A 8 2.81 3.34 8.99
N TRP A 9 2.80 1.99 9.12
CA TRP A 9 2.99 1.30 10.39
C TRP A 9 2.06 1.84 11.50
N GLY A 10 0.78 2.03 11.18
CA GLY A 10 -0.18 2.63 12.11
C GLY A 10 0.19 4.01 12.68
N GLY A 11 1.27 4.63 12.18
CA GLY A 11 1.80 5.89 12.71
C GLY A 11 2.76 5.74 13.90
N GLU A 12 3.23 4.53 14.20
CA GLU A 12 4.08 4.21 15.37
C GLU A 12 5.41 4.99 15.40
N ALA A 13 5.95 5.39 14.24
CA ALA A 13 7.16 6.22 14.19
C ALA A 13 6.97 7.64 14.73
N GLY A 14 5.73 8.03 15.00
CA GLY A 14 5.34 9.31 15.59
C GLY A 14 4.41 10.14 14.70
N ARG A 15 3.20 10.42 15.22
CA ARG A 15 2.15 11.17 14.54
C ARG A 15 2.64 12.49 13.91
N GLY A 16 3.42 13.29 14.67
CA GLY A 16 3.92 14.58 14.19
C GLY A 16 4.86 14.45 12.99
N LYS A 17 5.78 13.47 13.00
CA LYS A 17 6.69 13.19 11.89
C LYS A 17 5.92 12.80 10.62
N LEU A 18 4.96 11.89 10.77
CA LEU A 18 4.16 11.40 9.66
C LEU A 18 3.31 12.52 9.04
N LEU A 19 2.67 13.36 9.84
CA LEU A 19 1.88 14.49 9.32
C LEU A 19 2.77 15.56 8.66
N SER A 20 3.98 15.81 9.19
CA SER A 20 4.94 16.70 8.54
C SER A 20 5.42 16.17 7.19
N PHE A 21 5.57 14.86 7.06
CA PHE A 21 5.88 14.21 5.78
C PHE A 21 4.77 14.47 4.75
N PHE A 22 3.51 14.27 5.09
CA PHE A 22 2.41 14.55 4.16
C PHE A 22 2.33 16.04 3.78
N ASP A 23 2.60 16.96 4.70
CA ASP A 23 2.64 18.39 4.38
C ASP A 23 3.80 18.73 3.43
N ALA A 24 4.97 18.11 3.61
CA ALA A 24 6.13 18.30 2.73
C ALA A 24 5.89 17.77 1.31
N TYR A 25 5.10 16.70 1.17
CA TYR A 25 4.81 16.05 -0.11
C TYR A 25 3.38 16.30 -0.62
N LYS A 26 2.66 17.31 -0.10
CA LYS A 26 1.25 17.59 -0.48
C LYS A 26 1.02 17.89 -1.96
N ASP A 27 2.08 18.15 -2.74
CA ASP A 27 2.00 18.33 -4.19
C ASP A 27 1.96 17.00 -4.97
N VAL A 28 2.14 15.87 -4.31
CA VAL A 28 1.99 14.54 -4.90
C VAL A 28 0.53 14.30 -5.28
N ASP A 29 0.29 13.65 -6.42
CA ASP A 29 -1.05 13.49 -6.97
C ASP A 29 -1.82 12.33 -6.31
N ILE A 30 -1.13 11.23 -5.99
CA ILE A 30 -1.74 10.06 -5.34
C ILE A 30 -0.84 9.52 -4.23
N PHE A 31 -1.41 9.30 -3.05
CA PHE A 31 -0.78 8.52 -1.99
C PHE A 31 -1.47 7.15 -1.88
N CYS A 32 -0.70 6.07 -1.94
CA CYS A 32 -1.14 4.69 -1.73
C CYS A 32 -0.62 4.23 -0.37
N LEU A 33 -1.49 4.19 0.65
CA LEU A 33 -1.06 3.94 2.01
C LEU A 33 -1.61 2.61 2.53
N GLN A 34 -0.81 1.95 3.37
CA GLN A 34 -1.17 0.70 4.04
C GLN A 34 -1.09 0.90 5.56
N GLU A 35 -1.75 0.03 6.32
CA GLU A 35 -1.86 0.06 7.78
C GLU A 35 -2.50 1.34 8.34
N VAL A 36 -3.56 1.80 7.70
CA VAL A 36 -4.28 3.00 8.09
C VAL A 36 -5.50 2.66 8.95
N TRP A 37 -5.65 3.35 10.07
CA TRP A 37 -6.83 3.32 10.91
C TRP A 37 -7.77 4.51 10.60
N SER A 38 -9.07 4.28 10.75
CA SER A 38 -10.11 5.27 10.38
C SER A 38 -11.16 5.51 11.47
N ALA A 39 -10.93 5.06 12.70
CA ALA A 39 -11.88 5.24 13.79
C ALA A 39 -11.28 5.94 15.00
N PRO A 40 -12.07 6.68 15.77
CA PRO A 40 -11.68 7.14 17.10
C PRO A 40 -11.38 5.96 18.02
N TYR A 41 -10.47 6.16 18.95
CA TYR A 41 -10.06 5.13 19.90
C TYR A 41 -11.23 4.45 20.68
N PRO A 42 -12.26 5.18 21.15
CA PRO A 42 -13.39 4.56 21.84
C PRO A 42 -14.16 3.53 21.01
N GLU A 43 -14.21 3.69 19.68
CA GLU A 43 -14.87 2.75 18.78
C GLU A 43 -14.06 1.47 18.55
N LEU A 44 -12.77 1.51 18.91
CA LEU A 44 -11.86 0.37 18.81
C LEU A 44 -11.78 -0.45 20.10
N GLU A 45 -12.48 -0.04 21.16
CA GLU A 45 -12.52 -0.77 22.43
C GLU A 45 -13.11 -2.17 22.23
N GLY A 46 -12.34 -3.19 22.57
CA GLY A 46 -12.72 -4.59 22.36
C GLY A 46 -12.40 -5.12 20.94
N VAL A 47 -11.96 -4.30 20.00
CA VAL A 47 -11.42 -4.76 18.73
C VAL A 47 -10.00 -5.27 18.99
N SER A 48 -9.75 -6.54 18.65
CA SER A 48 -8.39 -7.08 18.67
C SER A 48 -7.60 -6.36 17.58
N THR A 49 -6.62 -5.54 17.97
CA THR A 49 -5.72 -4.93 17.00
C THR A 49 -4.81 -6.03 16.45
N ALA A 50 -4.82 -6.21 15.13
CA ALA A 50 -4.18 -7.32 14.44
C ALA A 50 -2.65 -7.42 14.64
N ASN A 51 -2.04 -6.36 15.06
CA ASN A 51 -0.63 -6.32 15.39
C ASN A 51 -0.53 -6.14 16.88
N LYS A 52 -0.33 -7.12 17.65
CA LYS A 52 0.02 -7.10 19.09
C LYS A 52 0.70 -5.77 19.49
N VAL A 53 0.02 -4.66 19.25
CA VAL A 53 0.49 -3.35 19.66
C VAL A 53 0.35 -3.36 21.15
N THR A 54 1.48 -3.52 21.81
CA THR A 54 1.55 -3.54 23.27
C THR A 54 1.16 -2.20 23.87
N ASP A 55 1.24 -1.13 23.09
CA ASP A 55 0.85 0.21 23.47
C ASP A 55 0.00 0.88 22.37
N GLN A 56 -1.33 0.80 22.54
CA GLN A 56 -2.29 1.43 21.61
C GLN A 56 -2.17 2.97 21.56
N SER A 57 -1.50 3.59 22.54
CA SER A 57 -1.27 5.03 22.52
C SER A 57 -0.29 5.48 21.43
N LEU A 58 0.48 4.54 20.87
CA LEU A 58 1.40 4.80 19.76
C LEU A 58 0.70 4.79 18.39
N ILE A 59 -0.50 4.21 18.29
CA ILE A 59 -1.23 4.09 17.03
C ILE A 59 -2.03 5.36 16.73
N MET A 60 -2.01 5.79 15.48
CA MET A 60 -2.91 6.82 14.97
C MET A 60 -4.28 6.21 14.63
N THR A 61 -5.14 6.00 15.62
CA THR A 61 -6.48 5.39 15.44
C THR A 61 -7.41 6.21 14.54
N GLU A 62 -7.18 7.51 14.42
CA GLU A 62 -7.83 8.43 13.48
C GLU A 62 -6.88 8.82 12.33
N GLY A 63 -6.01 7.91 11.89
CA GLY A 63 -4.98 8.17 10.89
C GLY A 63 -5.53 8.75 9.59
N MET A 64 -6.63 8.19 9.08
CA MET A 64 -7.30 8.73 7.89
C MET A 64 -7.75 10.18 8.11
N GLN A 65 -8.40 10.49 9.22
CA GLN A 65 -8.91 11.82 9.53
C GLN A 65 -7.77 12.83 9.74
N ASP A 66 -6.70 12.40 10.41
CA ASP A 66 -5.55 13.27 10.67
C ASP A 66 -4.78 13.60 9.39
N ILE A 67 -4.57 12.60 8.51
CA ILE A 67 -3.93 12.82 7.21
C ILE A 67 -4.81 13.69 6.32
N SER A 68 -6.14 13.50 6.32
CA SER A 68 -7.09 14.33 5.57
C SER A 68 -7.05 15.81 5.96
N LYS A 69 -6.75 16.12 7.24
CA LYS A 69 -6.58 17.52 7.71
C LYS A 69 -5.33 18.20 7.13
N VAL A 70 -4.33 17.41 6.71
CA VAL A 70 -3.10 17.91 6.06
C VAL A 70 -3.27 17.94 4.54
N LEU A 71 -3.80 16.87 3.97
CA LEU A 71 -4.01 16.70 2.52
C LEU A 71 -5.39 17.27 2.10
N THR A 72 -5.61 18.57 2.33
CA THR A 72 -6.91 19.24 2.09
C THR A 72 -7.36 19.24 0.63
N ASP A 73 -6.41 19.11 -0.30
CA ASP A 73 -6.66 19.09 -1.74
C ASP A 73 -6.77 17.66 -2.30
N HIS A 74 -6.92 16.65 -1.41
CA HIS A 74 -7.06 15.25 -1.78
C HIS A 74 -8.34 14.66 -1.22
N THR A 75 -8.98 13.79 -2.01
CA THR A 75 -10.11 12.97 -1.56
C THR A 75 -9.60 11.61 -1.08
N PRO A 76 -9.97 11.19 0.15
CA PRO A 76 -9.62 9.87 0.67
C PRO A 76 -10.57 8.78 0.15
N TYR A 77 -10.03 7.67 -0.32
CA TYR A 77 -10.73 6.44 -0.71
C TYR A 77 -10.26 5.31 0.20
N PHE A 78 -10.98 5.06 1.29
CA PHE A 78 -10.62 4.07 2.29
C PHE A 78 -11.23 2.70 1.99
N ARG A 79 -10.43 1.63 2.09
CA ARG A 79 -10.84 0.24 1.85
C ARG A 79 -10.40 -0.64 3.03
N PRO A 80 -11.28 -0.86 4.02
CA PRO A 80 -10.96 -1.71 5.17
C PRO A 80 -10.87 -3.19 4.75
N HIS A 81 -9.93 -3.90 5.37
CA HIS A 81 -9.78 -5.34 5.20
C HIS A 81 -9.74 -6.10 6.53
N TYR A 82 -9.67 -5.39 7.66
CA TYR A 82 -9.82 -5.95 8.99
C TYR A 82 -10.83 -5.10 9.80
N GLY A 83 -11.98 -5.71 10.14
CA GLY A 83 -13.12 -4.94 10.64
C GLY A 83 -13.53 -3.85 9.65
N GLU A 84 -14.02 -2.72 10.18
CA GLU A 84 -14.43 -1.56 9.37
C GLU A 84 -13.43 -0.39 9.48
N HIS A 85 -12.35 -0.54 10.25
CA HIS A 85 -11.52 0.59 10.67
C HIS A 85 -10.03 0.47 10.34
N PHE A 86 -9.56 -0.71 9.90
CA PHE A 86 -8.16 -0.91 9.51
C PHE A 86 -8.05 -1.42 8.09
N GLY A 87 -7.20 -0.77 7.29
CA GLY A 87 -7.06 -1.16 5.90
C GLY A 87 -6.04 -0.36 5.13
N ILE A 88 -6.34 -0.23 3.84
CA ILE A 88 -5.57 0.55 2.89
C ILE A 88 -6.37 1.76 2.43
N ILE A 89 -5.68 2.80 1.98
CA ILE A 89 -6.31 4.03 1.52
C ILE A 89 -5.51 4.64 0.36
N MET A 90 -6.23 5.22 -0.58
CA MET A 90 -5.65 6.17 -1.52
C MET A 90 -6.13 7.57 -1.19
N PHE A 91 -5.22 8.54 -1.15
CA PHE A 91 -5.54 9.97 -1.19
C PHE A 91 -5.25 10.46 -2.60
N ILE A 92 -6.27 10.95 -3.28
CA ILE A 92 -6.21 11.34 -4.69
C ILE A 92 -6.47 12.84 -4.80
N LYS A 93 -5.55 13.55 -5.46
CA LYS A 93 -5.66 15.00 -5.63
C LYS A 93 -6.92 15.39 -6.40
N ASN A 94 -7.66 16.40 -5.92
CA ASN A 94 -8.98 16.77 -6.42
C ASN A 94 -9.01 17.26 -7.88
N ASN A 95 -7.84 17.56 -8.45
CA ASN A 95 -7.72 17.95 -9.85
C ASN A 95 -7.52 16.75 -10.81
N LEU A 96 -7.43 15.53 -10.31
CA LEU A 96 -7.42 14.33 -11.13
C LEU A 96 -8.86 13.84 -11.38
N ASP A 97 -9.15 13.54 -12.63
CA ASP A 97 -10.44 12.94 -13.00
C ASP A 97 -10.41 11.44 -12.66
N VAL A 98 -11.12 11.07 -11.59
CA VAL A 98 -11.33 9.67 -11.20
C VAL A 98 -12.47 9.09 -12.02
N LEU A 99 -12.17 8.11 -12.86
CA LEU A 99 -13.12 7.44 -13.75
C LEU A 99 -13.82 6.27 -13.06
N GLU A 100 -13.06 5.51 -12.29
CA GLU A 100 -13.52 4.31 -11.59
C GLU A 100 -12.67 4.09 -10.35
N GLU A 101 -13.25 3.56 -9.28
CA GLU A 101 -12.52 3.17 -8.08
C GLU A 101 -13.19 1.96 -7.40
N GLY A 102 -12.41 1.15 -6.70
CA GLY A 102 -12.93 0.00 -6.01
C GLY A 102 -11.84 -0.85 -5.35
N ASP A 103 -12.25 -2.04 -4.91
CA ASP A 103 -11.33 -3.05 -4.42
C ASP A 103 -11.84 -4.47 -4.71
N ILE A 104 -10.92 -5.42 -4.72
CA ILE A 104 -11.22 -6.85 -4.73
C ILE A 104 -10.50 -7.56 -3.58
N PHE A 105 -11.12 -8.59 -3.00
CA PHE A 105 -10.47 -9.40 -1.97
C PHE A 105 -9.61 -10.51 -2.60
N VAL A 106 -8.32 -10.47 -2.34
CA VAL A 106 -7.32 -11.40 -2.88
C VAL A 106 -6.93 -12.51 -1.89
N HIS A 107 -7.23 -12.32 -0.61
CA HIS A 107 -7.08 -13.32 0.44
C HIS A 107 -8.25 -13.22 1.41
N HIS A 108 -9.00 -14.32 1.58
CA HIS A 108 -10.30 -14.37 2.25
C HIS A 108 -11.31 -13.36 1.70
N GLU A 109 -12.48 -13.28 2.34
CA GLU A 109 -13.56 -12.35 1.98
C GLU A 109 -13.67 -11.24 3.02
N LYS A 110 -14.33 -10.13 2.65
CA LYS A 110 -14.61 -9.04 3.58
C LYS A 110 -15.29 -9.56 4.86
N GLY A 111 -14.81 -9.11 6.00
CA GLY A 111 -15.35 -9.51 7.31
C GLY A 111 -14.76 -10.80 7.89
N TYR A 112 -13.83 -11.45 7.19
CA TYR A 112 -13.10 -12.58 7.79
C TYR A 112 -12.20 -12.08 8.91
N LEU A 113 -12.42 -12.63 10.11
CA LEU A 113 -11.64 -12.38 11.32
C LEU A 113 -11.08 -13.73 11.79
N PRO A 114 -9.77 -13.96 11.71
CA PRO A 114 -9.17 -15.21 12.15
C PRO A 114 -9.24 -15.35 13.68
N GLU A 115 -9.44 -16.58 14.17
CA GLU A 115 -9.25 -16.89 15.57
C GLU A 115 -7.74 -16.95 15.88
N GLY A 116 -7.29 -16.14 16.82
CA GLY A 116 -5.93 -16.18 17.39
C GLY A 116 -4.86 -15.42 16.60
N ASP A 117 -4.41 -15.90 15.47
CA ASP A 117 -3.36 -15.23 14.68
C ASP A 117 -3.92 -14.13 13.80
N GLN A 118 -3.63 -12.92 14.17
CA GLN A 118 -4.20 -11.72 13.58
C GLN A 118 -3.52 -11.28 12.28
N GLY A 119 -2.40 -11.88 11.90
CA GLY A 119 -1.74 -11.66 10.61
C GLY A 119 -2.50 -12.23 9.42
N HIS A 120 -3.31 -13.27 9.65
CA HIS A 120 -4.05 -13.99 8.62
C HIS A 120 -5.39 -13.38 8.22
N HIS A 121 -5.69 -12.15 8.60
CA HIS A 121 -6.94 -11.49 8.21
C HIS A 121 -7.02 -11.25 6.69
N ALA A 122 -8.21 -10.94 6.21
CA ALA A 122 -8.47 -10.68 4.79
C ALA A 122 -7.52 -9.62 4.21
N ARG A 123 -7.25 -9.72 2.91
CA ARG A 123 -6.44 -8.76 2.16
C ARG A 123 -7.15 -8.37 0.88
N ASN A 124 -7.15 -7.09 0.58
CA ASN A 124 -7.70 -6.54 -0.63
C ASN A 124 -6.65 -5.83 -1.48
N LEU A 125 -6.96 -5.74 -2.76
CA LEU A 125 -6.27 -4.93 -3.75
C LEU A 125 -7.21 -3.77 -4.09
N GLN A 126 -6.84 -2.56 -3.72
CA GLN A 126 -7.56 -1.35 -4.07
C GLN A 126 -7.10 -0.86 -5.43
N TYR A 127 -8.00 -0.31 -6.24
CA TYR A 127 -7.66 0.29 -7.52
C TYR A 127 -8.40 1.61 -7.76
N VAL A 128 -7.80 2.45 -8.59
CA VAL A 128 -8.40 3.65 -9.15
C VAL A 128 -7.99 3.76 -10.60
N LYS A 129 -8.92 4.15 -11.46
CA LYS A 129 -8.64 4.58 -12.83
C LYS A 129 -8.75 6.08 -12.91
N VAL A 130 -7.70 6.72 -13.36
CA VAL A 130 -7.61 8.18 -13.49
C VAL A 130 -7.28 8.57 -14.92
N TRP A 131 -7.75 9.75 -15.31
CA TRP A 131 -7.39 10.32 -16.61
C TRP A 131 -6.16 11.20 -16.47
N VAL A 132 -5.08 10.87 -17.18
CA VAL A 132 -3.80 11.59 -17.13
C VAL A 132 -3.32 11.85 -18.54
N ASP A 133 -3.10 13.10 -18.90
CA ASP A 133 -2.54 13.53 -20.20
C ASP A 133 -3.19 12.86 -21.43
N GLY A 134 -4.52 12.70 -21.38
CA GLY A 134 -5.29 12.14 -22.49
C GLY A 134 -5.37 10.61 -22.52
N LYS A 135 -4.96 9.93 -21.46
CA LYS A 135 -4.98 8.46 -21.33
C LYS A 135 -5.54 8.03 -19.98
N GLU A 136 -6.16 6.85 -19.96
CA GLU A 136 -6.49 6.16 -18.72
C GLU A 136 -5.24 5.53 -18.11
N CYS A 137 -5.06 5.71 -16.80
CA CYS A 137 -4.02 5.05 -16.01
C CYS A 137 -4.67 4.40 -14.79
N MET A 138 -4.40 3.11 -14.58
CA MET A 138 -4.87 2.38 -13.41
C MET A 138 -3.77 2.34 -12.35
N VAL A 139 -4.08 2.85 -11.14
CA VAL A 139 -3.19 2.75 -9.98
C VAL A 139 -3.78 1.75 -8.99
N LEU A 140 -2.95 0.80 -8.55
CA LEU A 140 -3.33 -0.25 -7.63
C LEU A 140 -2.50 -0.16 -6.35
N ASN A 141 -3.19 -0.18 -5.20
CA ASN A 141 -2.62 -0.16 -3.86
C ASN A 141 -2.84 -1.51 -3.19
N PHE A 142 -1.78 -2.09 -2.66
CA PHE A 142 -1.82 -3.44 -2.14
C PHE A 142 -1.15 -3.56 -0.77
N HIS A 143 -1.76 -4.36 0.13
CA HIS A 143 -1.13 -4.81 1.36
C HIS A 143 -1.20 -6.33 1.47
N GLY A 144 -0.07 -6.99 1.24
CA GLY A 144 0.09 -8.43 1.17
C GLY A 144 -0.08 -9.16 2.50
N LEU A 145 -0.32 -10.46 2.40
CA LEU A 145 -0.47 -11.33 3.55
C LEU A 145 0.81 -11.39 4.38
N TRP A 146 0.69 -11.05 5.66
CA TRP A 146 1.67 -11.34 6.67
C TRP A 146 1.21 -12.56 7.50
N ASN A 147 2.00 -13.62 7.57
CA ASN A 147 1.66 -14.88 8.24
C ASN A 147 2.61 -15.23 9.41
N GLY A 148 3.47 -14.29 9.82
CA GLY A 148 4.44 -14.51 10.90
C GLY A 148 5.59 -15.48 10.58
N GLN A 149 5.62 -16.09 9.37
CA GLN A 149 6.58 -17.13 8.96
C GLN A 149 7.63 -16.62 7.97
N GLY A 150 7.95 -15.33 8.02
CA GLY A 150 8.88 -14.69 7.09
C GLY A 150 8.21 -14.25 5.80
N LYS A 151 9.02 -13.93 4.77
CA LYS A 151 8.61 -13.31 3.52
C LYS A 151 8.79 -14.22 2.29
N GLY A 152 8.89 -15.53 2.50
CA GLY A 152 8.91 -16.53 1.42
C GLY A 152 7.52 -16.82 0.87
N ASP A 153 7.44 -17.70 -0.12
CA ASP A 153 6.18 -18.19 -0.67
C ASP A 153 5.38 -19.03 0.33
N SER A 154 4.08 -19.05 0.15
CA SER A 154 3.12 -19.99 0.72
C SER A 154 1.96 -20.13 -0.26
N ASP A 155 1.17 -21.22 -0.13
CA ASP A 155 0.01 -21.43 -1.01
C ASP A 155 -0.93 -20.22 -1.02
N ALA A 156 -1.18 -19.61 0.15
CA ALA A 156 -2.01 -18.44 0.27
C ALA A 156 -1.44 -17.20 -0.46
N ARG A 157 -0.10 -17.00 -0.43
CA ARG A 157 0.56 -15.92 -1.15
C ARG A 157 0.59 -16.14 -2.66
N LEU A 158 0.78 -17.37 -3.10
CA LEU A 158 0.67 -17.73 -4.53
C LEU A 158 -0.75 -17.48 -5.04
N GLN A 159 -1.79 -17.97 -4.35
CA GLN A 159 -3.19 -17.70 -4.68
C GLN A 159 -3.53 -16.20 -4.69
N GLN A 160 -2.97 -15.45 -3.76
CA GLN A 160 -3.10 -13.99 -3.72
C GLN A 160 -2.53 -13.35 -4.99
N SER A 161 -1.32 -13.73 -5.40
CA SER A 161 -0.70 -13.24 -6.63
C SER A 161 -1.47 -13.67 -7.88
N GLU A 162 -2.02 -14.90 -7.93
CA GLU A 162 -2.90 -15.36 -9.02
C GLU A 162 -4.14 -14.48 -9.18
N LYS A 163 -4.79 -14.11 -8.07
CA LYS A 163 -5.96 -13.23 -8.10
C LYS A 163 -5.60 -11.82 -8.58
N ILE A 164 -4.46 -11.27 -8.13
CA ILE A 164 -3.95 -9.95 -8.59
C ILE A 164 -3.70 -9.99 -10.10
N VAL A 165 -2.96 -10.99 -10.57
CA VAL A 165 -2.65 -11.19 -12.00
C VAL A 165 -3.94 -11.32 -12.83
N SER A 166 -4.90 -12.13 -12.36
CA SER A 166 -6.18 -12.32 -13.04
C SER A 166 -6.98 -11.02 -13.11
N PHE A 167 -7.01 -10.24 -12.04
CA PHE A 167 -7.68 -8.95 -12.01
C PHE A 167 -7.04 -7.97 -13.00
N VAL A 168 -5.71 -7.77 -12.94
CA VAL A 168 -5.01 -6.85 -13.86
C VAL A 168 -5.23 -7.24 -15.31
N LYS A 169 -5.12 -8.53 -15.65
CA LYS A 169 -5.40 -9.02 -17.00
C LYS A 169 -6.84 -8.77 -17.46
N SER A 170 -7.81 -8.84 -16.54
CA SER A 170 -9.22 -8.59 -16.87
C SER A 170 -9.53 -7.13 -17.19
N GLN A 171 -8.65 -6.20 -16.82
CA GLN A 171 -8.81 -4.77 -17.10
C GLN A 171 -8.41 -4.38 -18.52
N ASP A 172 -7.78 -5.31 -19.26
CA ASP A 172 -7.34 -5.12 -20.66
C ASP A 172 -6.56 -3.79 -20.88
N THR A 173 -5.66 -3.47 -19.94
CA THR A 173 -4.84 -2.26 -19.98
C THR A 173 -3.36 -2.59 -19.73
N GLU A 174 -2.47 -1.93 -20.49
CA GLU A 174 -1.02 -1.93 -20.26
C GLU A 174 -0.56 -0.63 -19.54
N SER A 175 -1.52 0.26 -19.22
CA SER A 175 -1.29 1.51 -18.49
C SER A 175 -1.68 1.33 -17.03
N PHE A 176 -0.82 0.66 -16.24
CA PHE A 176 -1.05 0.46 -14.81
C PHE A 176 0.20 0.63 -13.97
N ILE A 177 0.00 0.98 -12.70
CA ILE A 177 1.00 1.00 -11.64
C ILE A 177 0.45 0.19 -10.47
N LEU A 178 1.14 -0.87 -10.07
CA LEU A 178 0.80 -1.69 -8.91
C LEU A 178 1.89 -1.48 -7.85
N CYS A 179 1.51 -0.96 -6.69
CA CYS A 179 2.45 -0.64 -5.63
C CYS A 179 1.91 -1.01 -4.23
N GLY A 180 2.79 -1.03 -3.25
CA GLY A 180 2.45 -1.26 -1.85
C GLY A 180 3.39 -2.22 -1.12
N ASP A 181 2.96 -2.66 0.06
CA ASP A 181 3.65 -3.66 0.88
C ASP A 181 3.18 -5.08 0.50
N PHE A 182 4.01 -5.80 -0.23
CA PHE A 182 3.72 -7.17 -0.66
C PHE A 182 4.02 -8.21 0.43
N ASN A 183 4.77 -7.85 1.46
CA ASN A 183 5.27 -8.77 2.48
C ASN A 183 6.04 -9.97 1.92
N LEU A 184 6.76 -9.78 0.80
CA LEU A 184 7.51 -10.79 0.06
C LEU A 184 8.99 -10.43 -0.05
N SER A 185 9.83 -11.46 -0.12
CA SER A 185 11.25 -11.32 -0.51
C SER A 185 11.38 -11.27 -2.04
N PRO A 186 12.46 -10.64 -2.60
CA PRO A 186 12.60 -10.42 -4.05
C PRO A 186 12.54 -11.69 -4.90
N ASP A 187 13.02 -12.83 -4.41
CA ASP A 187 13.17 -14.07 -5.20
C ASP A 187 11.96 -15.02 -5.13
N THR A 188 10.82 -14.55 -4.64
CA THR A 188 9.62 -15.38 -4.49
C THR A 188 8.92 -15.63 -5.81
N GLN A 189 8.30 -16.83 -5.93
CA GLN A 189 7.45 -17.16 -7.08
C GLN A 189 6.22 -16.24 -7.16
N SER A 190 5.69 -15.84 -6.01
CA SER A 190 4.58 -14.88 -5.91
C SER A 190 4.89 -13.55 -6.59
N LEU A 191 6.11 -13.00 -6.45
CA LEU A 191 6.51 -11.78 -7.16
C LEU A 191 6.77 -12.03 -8.65
N LYS A 192 7.39 -13.16 -9.01
CA LYS A 192 7.64 -13.52 -10.42
C LYS A 192 6.36 -13.59 -11.24
N MET A 193 5.26 -14.09 -10.66
CA MET A 193 3.94 -14.10 -11.32
C MET A 193 3.46 -12.69 -11.67
N ILE A 194 3.73 -11.70 -10.82
CA ILE A 194 3.39 -10.30 -11.07
C ILE A 194 4.34 -9.69 -12.10
N GLU A 195 5.61 -10.04 -12.06
CA GLU A 195 6.61 -9.61 -13.06
C GLU A 195 6.24 -10.09 -14.48
N GLU A 196 5.61 -11.27 -14.62
CA GLU A 196 5.16 -11.79 -15.92
C GLU A 196 4.11 -10.92 -16.62
N ILE A 197 3.33 -10.15 -15.89
CA ILE A 197 2.31 -9.23 -16.44
C ILE A 197 2.79 -7.78 -16.50
N SER A 198 3.92 -7.50 -15.86
CA SER A 198 4.49 -6.15 -15.74
C SER A 198 5.59 -5.94 -16.78
N ALA A 199 5.80 -4.69 -17.18
CA ALA A 199 6.98 -4.34 -17.98
C ALA A 199 8.22 -4.17 -17.12
N LYS A 200 8.03 -3.63 -15.89
CA LYS A 200 9.14 -3.30 -14.98
C LYS A 200 8.77 -3.58 -13.52
N ASN A 201 9.74 -4.15 -12.80
CA ASN A 201 9.83 -4.10 -11.35
C ASN A 201 10.84 -2.99 -11.01
N LEU A 202 10.36 -1.84 -10.52
CA LEU A 202 11.23 -0.68 -10.30
C LEU A 202 12.25 -0.90 -9.19
N ILE A 203 11.97 -1.78 -8.22
CA ILE A 203 12.95 -2.14 -7.18
C ILE A 203 14.18 -2.79 -7.81
N SER A 204 13.98 -3.73 -8.72
CA SER A 204 15.08 -4.41 -9.44
C SER A 204 15.73 -3.48 -10.45
N GLU A 205 14.95 -2.74 -11.25
CA GLU A 205 15.47 -1.89 -12.33
C GLU A 205 16.37 -0.77 -11.82
N TYR A 206 16.01 -0.17 -10.67
CA TYR A 206 16.80 0.91 -10.05
C TYR A 206 17.84 0.39 -9.04
N GLY A 207 18.01 -0.92 -8.91
CA GLY A 207 19.01 -1.53 -8.02
C GLY A 207 18.80 -1.17 -6.55
N ILE A 208 17.56 -1.05 -6.11
CA ILE A 208 17.22 -0.75 -4.72
C ILE A 208 17.64 -1.92 -3.83
N THR A 209 18.35 -1.63 -2.77
CA THR A 209 18.88 -2.62 -1.82
C THR A 209 18.09 -2.74 -0.53
N SER A 210 17.18 -1.79 -0.27
CA SER A 210 16.28 -1.83 0.90
C SER A 210 15.04 -0.97 0.65
N THR A 211 13.87 -1.48 1.07
CA THR A 211 12.62 -0.71 1.19
C THR A 211 12.25 -0.49 2.67
N ARG A 212 13.25 -0.58 3.55
CA ARG A 212 13.09 -0.38 4.99
C ARG A 212 13.94 0.79 5.48
N THR A 213 13.43 1.49 6.50
CA THR A 213 14.17 2.56 7.21
C THR A 213 15.06 1.97 8.32
N SER A 214 15.80 2.83 9.03
CA SER A 214 16.60 2.43 10.20
C SER A 214 15.74 1.93 11.37
N LEU A 215 14.44 2.26 11.39
CA LEU A 215 13.49 1.80 12.42
C LEU A 215 13.20 0.30 12.33
N TYR A 216 13.44 -0.32 11.16
CA TYR A 216 13.28 -1.76 10.98
C TYR A 216 14.51 -2.54 11.41
N THR A 217 14.37 -3.38 12.43
CA THR A 217 15.50 -4.07 13.08
C THR A 217 15.79 -5.48 12.58
N LYS A 218 14.92 -6.05 11.70
CA LYS A 218 15.09 -7.42 11.18
C LYS A 218 15.99 -7.46 9.94
N GLU A 219 16.49 -8.66 9.58
CA GLU A 219 17.47 -8.82 8.49
C GLU A 219 16.88 -8.57 7.10
N ASN A 220 15.65 -9.04 6.83
CA ASN A 220 15.03 -8.92 5.51
C ASN A 220 14.64 -7.47 5.22
N LYS A 221 15.34 -6.84 4.27
CA LYS A 221 15.21 -5.43 3.93
C LYS A 221 14.17 -5.11 2.85
N PHE A 222 13.40 -6.09 2.40
CA PHE A 222 12.40 -5.90 1.37
C PHE A 222 10.98 -6.23 1.87
N ALA A 223 10.02 -5.49 1.40
CA ALA A 223 8.59 -5.72 1.56
C ALA A 223 7.77 -5.00 0.48
N ASP A 224 8.23 -3.80 0.09
CA ASP A 224 7.50 -2.85 -0.73
C ASP A 224 8.01 -2.90 -2.16
N TYR A 225 7.09 -2.88 -3.13
CA TYR A 225 7.41 -2.97 -4.55
C TYR A 225 6.58 -2.00 -5.36
N VAL A 226 7.08 -1.68 -6.56
CA VAL A 226 6.37 -0.95 -7.59
C VAL A 226 6.56 -1.65 -8.93
N PHE A 227 5.46 -2.03 -9.52
CA PHE A 227 5.40 -2.64 -10.85
C PHE A 227 4.66 -1.70 -11.80
N THR A 228 5.12 -1.62 -13.05
CA THR A 228 4.47 -0.80 -14.09
C THR A 228 4.14 -1.63 -15.33
N GLY A 229 3.02 -1.32 -15.97
CA GLY A 229 2.67 -1.82 -17.28
C GLY A 229 3.54 -1.20 -18.39
N LYS A 230 3.41 -1.70 -19.63
CA LYS A 230 4.27 -1.32 -20.76
C LYS A 230 4.09 0.13 -21.20
N ASP A 231 2.88 0.68 -21.01
CA ASP A 231 2.53 2.04 -21.45
C ASP A 231 2.91 3.12 -20.45
N ILE A 232 3.52 2.73 -19.31
CA ILE A 232 3.97 3.67 -18.27
C ILE A 232 5.41 4.11 -18.57
N LEU A 233 5.59 5.41 -18.79
CA LEU A 233 6.89 6.04 -18.90
C LEU A 233 7.32 6.62 -17.56
N VAL A 234 8.22 5.93 -16.86
CA VAL A 234 8.75 6.37 -15.57
C VAL A 234 9.78 7.46 -15.79
N LYS A 235 9.53 8.66 -15.22
CA LYS A 235 10.46 9.80 -15.21
C LYS A 235 11.45 9.75 -14.06
N ASP A 236 10.95 9.42 -12.87
CA ASP A 236 11.75 9.35 -11.65
C ASP A 236 11.21 8.25 -10.73
N PHE A 237 12.11 7.54 -10.09
CA PHE A 237 11.80 6.57 -9.04
C PHE A 237 12.88 6.59 -7.97
N LYS A 238 12.45 6.69 -6.73
CA LYS A 238 13.40 6.72 -5.60
C LYS A 238 12.77 6.25 -4.30
N VAL A 239 13.61 5.76 -3.42
CA VAL A 239 13.31 5.53 -2.01
C VAL A 239 13.54 6.86 -1.28
N LEU A 240 12.51 7.37 -0.61
CA LEU A 240 12.63 8.63 0.14
C LEU A 240 13.38 8.40 1.46
N PRO A 241 14.19 9.38 1.90
CA PRO A 241 15.02 9.23 3.09
C PRO A 241 14.27 9.46 4.40
N ASP A 242 12.97 9.76 4.34
CA ASP A 242 12.16 10.14 5.49
C ASP A 242 11.90 8.93 6.39
N GLU A 243 12.26 9.04 7.66
CA GLU A 243 12.08 7.99 8.68
C GLU A 243 10.77 8.18 9.45
N VAL A 244 9.64 8.02 8.73
CA VAL A 244 8.28 8.21 9.25
C VAL A 244 7.51 6.90 9.45
N SER A 245 8.13 5.79 9.11
CA SER A 245 7.68 4.41 9.31
C SER A 245 8.90 3.49 9.37
N ASP A 246 8.74 2.23 9.77
CA ASP A 246 9.74 1.19 9.58
C ASP A 246 9.83 0.73 8.10
N HIS A 247 8.87 1.14 7.26
CA HIS A 247 8.93 1.08 5.80
C HIS A 247 9.43 2.41 5.24
N ALA A 248 10.22 2.35 4.17
CA ALA A 248 10.62 3.53 3.41
C ALA A 248 9.54 3.88 2.38
N ALA A 249 9.22 5.16 2.26
CA ALA A 249 8.31 5.63 1.22
C ALA A 249 8.96 5.50 -0.17
N LEU A 250 8.20 4.99 -1.15
CA LEU A 250 8.63 4.89 -2.54
C LEU A 250 7.92 5.98 -3.36
N TYR A 251 8.69 6.81 -4.03
CA TYR A 251 8.21 7.88 -4.90
C TYR A 251 8.36 7.48 -6.36
N ILE A 252 7.30 7.70 -7.13
CA ILE A 252 7.25 7.44 -8.58
C ILE A 252 6.74 8.70 -9.27
N GLU A 253 7.41 9.11 -10.35
CA GLU A 253 6.91 10.13 -11.28
C GLU A 253 6.82 9.54 -12.68
N ILE A 254 5.67 9.71 -13.31
CA ILE A 254 5.40 9.24 -14.69
C ILE A 254 5.01 10.41 -15.59
N ASP A 255 5.14 10.18 -16.91
CA ASP A 255 4.59 11.07 -17.94
C ASP A 255 3.09 11.02 -17.97
#